data_341c61a9498a26c551e29ea406bf80ca
#
_entry.id   341c61a9498a26c551e29ea406bf80ca
#
_cell.length_a   1.000
_cell.length_b   1.000
_cell.length_c   1.000
_cell.angle_alpha   90.00
_cell.angle_beta   90.00
_cell.angle_gamma   90.00
#
_symmetry.space_group_name_H-M   'P 1'
#
loop_
_entity.id
_entity.type
_entity.pdbx_description
1 polymer ?
#
loop_
_entity_poly.entity_id
_entity_poly.type
_entity_poly.pdbx_seq_one_letter_code
_entity_poly.pdbx_strand_id
1 'polypeptide(L)'
;PPALEKLGYNKDQISEIIRYAKGSGSLDGCPYINPQSLKAKGFTDEIIEKVDKSLPSVFDITFAFNKFSLGTDFLIKTLGFDKDEINSYDFDVLSKLGFSKTEISSANDYVCGTMTIEGAPFLKHDHYSIFDCANKCGKKGTRFIRPLAHIKMMASAQPFISGAISKTINLPGNAGVEDIKD
;
A
#
# COMPACT_ATOMS: atom_id res chain seq x y z
N PRO A 1 6.92 -16.36 -5.94
CA PRO A 1 8.17 -15.75 -6.36
C PRO A 1 9.39 -16.55 -5.96
N PRO A 2 10.36 -16.66 -6.86
CA PRO A 2 11.49 -17.60 -6.75
C PRO A 2 12.29 -17.50 -5.45
N ALA A 3 12.41 -16.31 -4.87
CA ALA A 3 13.14 -16.12 -3.61
C ALA A 3 12.46 -16.84 -2.43
N LEU A 4 11.13 -16.72 -2.30
CA LEU A 4 10.39 -17.40 -1.24
C LEU A 4 10.42 -18.93 -1.40
N GLU A 5 10.36 -19.43 -2.64
CA GLU A 5 10.49 -20.86 -2.93
C GLU A 5 11.88 -21.38 -2.50
N LYS A 6 12.96 -20.66 -2.86
CA LYS A 6 14.32 -20.99 -2.43
C LYS A 6 14.55 -20.94 -0.92
N LEU A 7 13.77 -20.13 -0.21
CA LEU A 7 13.77 -20.05 1.25
C LEU A 7 12.93 -21.15 1.92
N GLY A 8 12.30 -22.02 1.13
CA GLY A 8 11.57 -23.20 1.62
C GLY A 8 10.11 -22.94 2.02
N TYR A 9 9.51 -21.82 1.58
CA TYR A 9 8.08 -21.59 1.78
C TYR A 9 7.26 -22.41 0.79
N ASN A 10 6.17 -23.00 1.26
CA ASN A 10 5.23 -23.70 0.40
C ASN A 10 4.32 -22.73 -0.37
N LYS A 11 3.55 -23.23 -1.33
CA LYS A 11 2.70 -22.40 -2.22
C LYS A 11 1.67 -21.57 -1.46
N ASP A 12 1.05 -22.15 -0.43
CA ASP A 12 0.02 -21.46 0.36
C ASP A 12 0.63 -20.32 1.18
N GLN A 13 1.76 -20.56 1.82
CA GLN A 13 2.51 -19.52 2.53
C GLN A 13 2.95 -18.39 1.61
N ILE A 14 3.46 -18.74 0.42
CA ILE A 14 3.85 -17.74 -0.59
C ILE A 14 2.64 -16.92 -1.03
N SER A 15 1.50 -17.54 -1.25
CA SER A 15 0.26 -16.85 -1.64
C SER A 15 -0.18 -15.85 -0.56
N GLU A 16 -0.13 -16.24 0.71
CA GLU A 16 -0.49 -15.37 1.82
C GLU A 16 0.50 -14.19 2.00
N ILE A 17 1.81 -14.44 1.86
CA ILE A 17 2.83 -13.37 1.89
C ILE A 17 2.59 -12.37 0.75
N ILE A 18 2.29 -12.86 -0.45
CA ILE A 18 2.01 -11.99 -1.61
C ILE A 18 0.73 -11.19 -1.36
N ARG A 19 -0.34 -11.83 -0.89
CA ARG A 19 -1.61 -11.17 -0.59
C ARG A 19 -1.45 -10.08 0.47
N TYR A 20 -0.67 -10.35 1.52
CA TYR A 20 -0.34 -9.36 2.53
C TYR A 20 0.34 -8.12 1.94
N ALA A 21 1.31 -8.31 1.05
CA ALA A 21 2.07 -7.20 0.47
C ALA A 21 1.30 -6.46 -0.64
N LYS A 22 0.56 -7.18 -1.49
CA LYS A 22 -0.12 -6.63 -2.68
C LYS A 22 -1.61 -6.32 -2.48
N GLY A 23 -2.22 -6.90 -1.47
CA GLY A 23 -3.66 -6.87 -1.28
C GLY A 23 -4.42 -7.89 -2.15
N SER A 24 -5.73 -7.97 -1.89
CA SER A 24 -6.67 -8.79 -2.66
C SER A 24 -7.06 -8.15 -4.00
N GLY A 25 -7.05 -6.82 -4.08
CA GLY A 25 -7.57 -6.05 -5.20
C GLY A 25 -9.09 -6.09 -5.35
N SER A 26 -9.81 -6.55 -4.32
CA SER A 26 -11.28 -6.69 -4.34
C SER A 26 -11.86 -6.48 -2.94
N LEU A 27 -13.14 -6.05 -2.91
CA LEU A 27 -13.96 -5.93 -1.68
C LEU A 27 -14.50 -7.29 -1.21
N ASP A 28 -14.37 -8.34 -2.00
CA ASP A 28 -14.87 -9.66 -1.60
C ASP A 28 -14.07 -10.20 -0.42
N GLY A 29 -14.78 -10.56 0.66
CA GLY A 29 -14.16 -10.96 1.93
C GLY A 29 -13.43 -9.85 2.70
N CYS A 30 -13.50 -8.59 2.23
CA CYS A 30 -12.86 -7.47 2.91
C CYS A 30 -13.51 -7.22 4.29
N PRO A 31 -12.71 -7.04 5.35
CA PRO A 31 -13.24 -6.71 6.66
C PRO A 31 -13.86 -5.31 6.64
N TYR A 32 -14.98 -5.14 7.32
CA TYR A 32 -15.72 -3.90 7.52
C TYR A 32 -16.30 -3.26 6.24
N ILE A 33 -15.49 -3.08 5.18
CA ILE A 33 -15.88 -2.43 3.92
C ILE A 33 -15.99 -3.49 2.83
N ASN A 34 -17.17 -4.08 2.72
CA ASN A 34 -17.49 -5.16 1.79
C ASN A 34 -18.85 -4.89 1.09
N PRO A 35 -19.22 -5.67 0.08
CA PRO A 35 -20.49 -5.45 -0.64
C PRO A 35 -21.72 -5.37 0.27
N GLN A 36 -21.78 -6.18 1.34
CA GLN A 36 -22.91 -6.21 2.25
C GLN A 36 -23.02 -4.92 3.08
N SER A 37 -21.88 -4.49 3.66
CA SER A 37 -21.85 -3.26 4.47
C SER A 37 -22.09 -2.01 3.63
N LEU A 38 -21.61 -1.99 2.38
CA LEU A 38 -21.84 -0.89 1.44
C LEU A 38 -23.31 -0.82 1.01
N LYS A 39 -23.94 -1.97 0.71
CA LYS A 39 -25.40 -2.03 0.41
C LYS A 39 -26.23 -1.50 1.58
N ALA A 40 -25.89 -1.85 2.80
CA ALA A 40 -26.56 -1.33 3.99
C ALA A 40 -26.45 0.20 4.14
N LYS A 41 -25.46 0.81 3.47
CA LYS A 41 -25.23 2.27 3.42
C LYS A 41 -25.76 2.94 2.13
N GLY A 42 -26.54 2.20 1.30
CA GLY A 42 -27.20 2.75 0.12
C GLY A 42 -26.44 2.58 -1.19
N PHE A 43 -25.36 1.82 -1.22
CA PHE A 43 -24.67 1.52 -2.48
C PHE A 43 -25.46 0.50 -3.31
N THR A 44 -25.56 0.75 -4.61
CA THR A 44 -26.11 -0.21 -5.56
C THR A 44 -25.07 -1.21 -6.02
N ASP A 45 -25.50 -2.37 -6.52
CA ASP A 45 -24.60 -3.38 -7.08
C ASP A 45 -23.71 -2.82 -8.20
N GLU A 46 -24.26 -1.96 -9.05
CA GLU A 46 -23.54 -1.31 -10.14
C GLU A 46 -22.40 -0.42 -9.63
N ILE A 47 -22.64 0.38 -8.60
CA ILE A 47 -21.60 1.23 -8.00
C ILE A 47 -20.54 0.40 -7.31
N ILE A 48 -20.93 -0.65 -6.59
CA ILE A 48 -20.00 -1.57 -5.93
C ILE A 48 -19.09 -2.25 -6.97
N GLU A 49 -19.66 -2.75 -8.05
CA GLU A 49 -18.88 -3.37 -9.14
C GLU A 49 -17.92 -2.37 -9.80
N LYS A 50 -18.35 -1.13 -10.01
CA LYS A 50 -17.49 -0.07 -10.54
C LYS A 50 -16.33 0.24 -9.62
N VAL A 51 -16.57 0.34 -8.31
CA VAL A 51 -15.53 0.51 -7.30
C VAL A 51 -14.56 -0.68 -7.34
N ASP A 52 -15.07 -1.89 -7.26
CA ASP A 52 -14.27 -3.12 -7.21
C ASP A 52 -13.34 -3.24 -8.43
N LYS A 53 -13.82 -2.93 -9.64
CA LYS A 53 -12.99 -2.88 -10.85
C LYS A 53 -11.85 -1.86 -10.82
N SER A 54 -11.97 -0.80 -10.03
CA SER A 54 -10.94 0.23 -9.90
C SER A 54 -9.85 -0.10 -8.87
N LEU A 55 -10.16 -0.96 -7.90
CA LEU A 55 -9.28 -1.28 -6.75
C LEU A 55 -7.89 -1.79 -7.15
N PRO A 56 -7.70 -2.64 -8.17
CA PRO A 56 -6.37 -3.11 -8.56
C PRO A 56 -5.40 -2.01 -9.01
N SER A 57 -5.91 -0.81 -9.31
CA SER A 57 -5.12 0.32 -9.80
C SER A 57 -4.86 1.40 -8.75
N VAL A 58 -5.39 1.26 -7.53
CA VAL A 58 -5.23 2.27 -6.47
C VAL A 58 -4.28 1.79 -5.38
N PHE A 59 -3.57 2.73 -4.76
CA PHE A 59 -2.65 2.48 -3.64
C PHE A 59 -3.28 2.75 -2.28
N ASP A 60 -4.48 3.30 -2.27
CA ASP A 60 -5.26 3.56 -1.06
C ASP A 60 -6.74 3.40 -1.41
N ILE A 61 -7.48 2.68 -0.57
CA ILE A 61 -8.89 2.38 -0.79
C ILE A 61 -9.74 3.65 -0.95
N THR A 62 -9.38 4.73 -0.26
CA THR A 62 -10.11 6.01 -0.34
C THR A 62 -10.11 6.60 -1.75
N PHE A 63 -9.10 6.29 -2.58
CA PHE A 63 -9.07 6.74 -3.98
C PHE A 63 -10.14 6.09 -4.86
N ALA A 64 -10.67 4.94 -4.47
CA ALA A 64 -11.81 4.33 -5.14
C ALA A 64 -13.15 4.91 -4.66
N PHE A 65 -13.18 5.57 -3.48
CA PHE A 65 -14.38 6.12 -2.86
C PHE A 65 -14.38 7.66 -2.86
N ASN A 66 -14.20 8.26 -4.02
CA ASN A 66 -14.23 9.72 -4.18
C ASN A 66 -15.31 10.17 -5.17
N LYS A 67 -15.52 11.49 -5.26
CA LYS A 67 -16.55 12.07 -6.14
C LYS A 67 -16.38 11.77 -7.63
N PHE A 68 -15.16 11.53 -8.10
CA PHE A 68 -14.89 11.22 -9.50
C PHE A 68 -15.21 9.75 -9.81
N SER A 69 -14.91 8.85 -8.87
CA SER A 69 -15.19 7.42 -9.02
C SER A 69 -16.67 7.10 -8.81
N LEU A 70 -17.31 7.67 -7.79
CA LEU A 70 -18.70 7.39 -7.43
C LEU A 70 -19.70 8.24 -8.22
N GLY A 71 -19.30 9.46 -8.59
CA GLY A 71 -20.17 10.43 -9.24
C GLY A 71 -20.92 11.33 -8.26
N THR A 72 -20.95 12.62 -8.57
CA THR A 72 -21.58 13.65 -7.70
C THR A 72 -23.06 13.40 -7.47
N ASP A 73 -23.78 12.94 -8.52
CA ASP A 73 -25.21 12.64 -8.42
C ASP A 73 -25.50 11.52 -7.41
N PHE A 74 -24.71 10.47 -7.40
CA PHE A 74 -24.85 9.38 -6.45
C PHE A 74 -24.61 9.86 -5.01
N LEU A 75 -23.54 10.65 -4.80
CA LEU A 75 -23.20 11.19 -3.49
C LEU A 75 -24.30 12.11 -2.93
N ILE A 76 -24.90 12.95 -3.78
CA ILE A 76 -25.95 13.89 -3.36
C ILE A 76 -27.31 13.20 -3.26
N LYS A 77 -27.77 12.54 -4.33
CA LYS A 77 -29.15 12.06 -4.44
C LYS A 77 -29.39 10.76 -3.67
N THR A 78 -28.37 9.91 -3.57
CA THR A 78 -28.52 8.60 -2.92
C THR A 78 -27.94 8.58 -1.51
N LEU A 79 -26.73 9.12 -1.33
CA LEU A 79 -26.09 9.14 -0.02
C LEU A 79 -26.43 10.39 0.82
N GLY A 80 -27.04 11.41 0.19
CA GLY A 80 -27.53 12.61 0.90
C GLY A 80 -26.46 13.61 1.36
N PHE A 81 -25.25 13.55 0.78
CA PHE A 81 -24.20 14.48 1.11
C PHE A 81 -24.46 15.87 0.50
N ASP A 82 -24.04 16.91 1.22
CA ASP A 82 -24.14 18.28 0.73
C ASP A 82 -23.11 18.56 -0.37
N LYS A 83 -23.49 19.43 -1.34
CA LYS A 83 -22.66 19.78 -2.49
C LYS A 83 -21.36 20.50 -2.08
N ASP A 84 -21.42 21.37 -1.09
CA ASP A 84 -20.26 22.11 -0.63
C ASP A 84 -19.34 21.21 0.17
N GLU A 85 -19.89 20.28 0.94
CA GLU A 85 -19.16 19.23 1.66
C GLU A 85 -18.36 18.33 0.71
N ILE A 86 -18.97 17.84 -0.36
CA ILE A 86 -18.32 16.99 -1.38
C ILE A 86 -17.13 17.69 -2.06
N ASN A 87 -17.15 19.03 -2.11
CA ASN A 87 -16.08 19.83 -2.71
C ASN A 87 -14.98 20.23 -1.73
N SER A 88 -15.13 19.94 -0.45
CA SER A 88 -14.08 20.17 0.54
C SER A 88 -12.86 19.28 0.27
N TYR A 89 -11.67 19.83 0.56
CA TYR A 89 -10.39 19.11 0.38
C TYR A 89 -10.27 17.86 1.26
N ASP A 90 -10.86 17.89 2.44
CA ASP A 90 -10.82 16.84 3.47
C ASP A 90 -12.05 15.92 3.43
N PHE A 91 -12.84 15.99 2.35
CA PHE A 91 -14.01 15.13 2.23
C PHE A 91 -13.61 13.66 2.02
N ASP A 92 -13.87 12.84 3.02
CA ASP A 92 -13.67 11.39 2.99
C ASP A 92 -14.99 10.66 3.09
N VAL A 93 -15.42 10.06 1.97
CA VAL A 93 -16.68 9.34 1.85
C VAL A 93 -16.79 8.21 2.87
N LEU A 94 -15.74 7.43 3.09
CA LEU A 94 -15.78 6.28 3.99
C LEU A 94 -15.96 6.72 5.44
N SER A 95 -15.25 7.75 5.88
CA SER A 95 -15.42 8.34 7.21
C SER A 95 -16.83 8.92 7.40
N LYS A 96 -17.35 9.59 6.37
CA LYS A 96 -18.73 10.15 6.41
C LYS A 96 -19.81 9.07 6.45
N LEU A 97 -19.56 7.93 5.85
CA LEU A 97 -20.42 6.75 5.96
C LEU A 97 -20.35 6.07 7.34
N GLY A 98 -19.51 6.58 8.25
CA GLY A 98 -19.41 6.10 9.62
C GLY A 98 -18.39 4.96 9.81
N PHE A 99 -17.52 4.70 8.85
CA PHE A 99 -16.38 3.81 9.08
C PHE A 99 -15.29 4.53 9.87
N SER A 100 -14.80 3.89 10.92
CA SER A 100 -13.70 4.40 11.73
C SER A 100 -12.36 4.35 10.96
N LYS A 101 -11.40 5.16 11.38
CA LYS A 101 -10.04 5.14 10.80
C LYS A 101 -9.37 3.76 10.87
N THR A 102 -9.65 3.00 11.93
CA THR A 102 -9.13 1.64 12.10
C THR A 102 -9.77 0.66 11.12
N GLU A 103 -11.07 0.76 10.88
CA GLU A 103 -11.78 -0.06 9.89
C GLU A 103 -11.32 0.25 8.47
N ILE A 104 -11.18 1.52 8.12
CA ILE A 104 -10.65 1.97 6.82
C ILE A 104 -9.23 1.46 6.62
N SER A 105 -8.36 1.58 7.64
CA SER A 105 -6.99 1.07 7.57
C SER A 105 -6.93 -0.44 7.38
N SER A 106 -7.78 -1.19 8.08
CA SER A 106 -7.84 -2.65 7.96
C SER A 106 -8.35 -3.09 6.58
N ALA A 107 -9.37 -2.41 6.06
CA ALA A 107 -9.87 -2.64 4.71
C ALA A 107 -8.81 -2.27 3.65
N ASN A 108 -8.09 -1.17 3.85
CA ASN A 108 -7.01 -0.76 2.97
C ASN A 108 -5.89 -1.80 2.91
N ASP A 109 -5.44 -2.32 4.05
CA ASP A 109 -4.42 -3.37 4.09
C ASP A 109 -4.89 -4.65 3.39
N TYR A 110 -6.17 -4.99 3.50
CA TYR A 110 -6.75 -6.15 2.83
C TYR A 110 -6.83 -5.96 1.31
N VAL A 111 -7.32 -4.81 0.85
CA VAL A 111 -7.59 -4.52 -0.57
C VAL A 111 -6.33 -4.09 -1.31
N CYS A 112 -5.60 -3.10 -0.79
CA CYS A 112 -4.44 -2.50 -1.44
C CYS A 112 -3.11 -3.14 -1.00
N GLY A 113 -3.14 -3.95 0.06
CA GLY A 113 -1.95 -4.52 0.68
C GLY A 113 -1.17 -3.51 1.52
N THR A 114 -0.22 -4.03 2.27
CA THR A 114 0.66 -3.22 3.13
C THR A 114 1.82 -2.58 2.36
N MET A 115 2.06 -3.01 1.13
CA MET A 115 3.21 -2.63 0.27
C MET A 115 4.57 -2.93 0.90
N THR A 116 4.60 -3.76 1.95
CA THR A 116 5.81 -4.27 2.59
C THR A 116 5.61 -5.73 2.94
N ILE A 117 6.72 -6.45 3.12
CA ILE A 117 6.68 -7.82 3.63
C ILE A 117 6.87 -7.88 5.15
N GLU A 118 7.18 -6.75 5.79
CA GLU A 118 7.35 -6.68 7.22
C GLU A 118 6.03 -6.99 7.93
N GLY A 119 6.03 -8.03 8.77
CA GLY A 119 4.82 -8.53 9.42
C GLY A 119 3.98 -9.49 8.57
N ALA A 120 4.43 -9.87 7.38
CA ALA A 120 3.72 -10.84 6.55
C ALA A 120 3.57 -12.19 7.27
N PRO A 121 2.38 -12.84 7.17
CA PRO A 121 2.16 -14.14 7.81
C PRO A 121 3.18 -15.16 7.29
N PHE A 122 3.59 -16.08 8.16
CA PHE A 122 4.57 -17.14 7.88
C PHE A 122 6.00 -16.67 7.57
N LEU A 123 6.23 -15.42 7.19
CA LEU A 123 7.56 -14.94 6.83
C LEU A 123 8.44 -14.81 8.08
N LYS A 124 9.54 -15.58 8.12
CA LYS A 124 10.50 -15.55 9.22
C LYS A 124 11.25 -14.22 9.25
N HIS A 125 11.43 -13.67 10.45
CA HIS A 125 12.12 -12.40 10.65
C HIS A 125 13.55 -12.39 10.06
N ASP A 126 14.26 -13.51 10.18
CA ASP A 126 15.63 -13.66 9.66
C ASP A 126 15.70 -13.55 8.12
N HIS A 127 14.57 -13.75 7.43
CA HIS A 127 14.49 -13.62 5.98
C HIS A 127 14.16 -12.20 5.52
N TYR A 128 13.79 -11.27 6.40
CA TYR A 128 13.39 -9.91 6.01
C TYR A 128 14.46 -9.17 5.24
N SER A 129 15.75 -9.32 5.65
CA SER A 129 16.88 -8.63 5.01
C SER A 129 17.08 -8.96 3.53
N ILE A 130 16.60 -10.13 3.09
CA ILE A 130 16.67 -10.56 1.68
C ILE A 130 15.78 -9.68 0.78
N PHE A 131 14.77 -9.06 1.37
CA PHE A 131 13.77 -8.26 0.67
C PHE A 131 13.92 -6.76 0.94
N ASP A 132 14.97 -6.34 1.66
CA ASP A 132 15.22 -4.93 1.91
C ASP A 132 15.45 -4.19 0.58
N CYS A 133 14.75 -3.06 0.42
CA CYS A 133 14.87 -2.19 -0.74
C CYS A 133 15.71 -0.94 -0.42
N ALA A 134 16.05 -0.15 -1.42
CA ALA A 134 16.78 1.10 -1.23
C ALA A 134 16.00 2.13 -0.40
N ASN A 135 14.66 2.04 -0.39
CA ASN A 135 13.76 2.89 0.38
C ASN A 135 12.82 2.02 1.23
N LYS A 136 12.25 2.61 2.27
CA LYS A 136 11.16 2.01 3.03
C LYS A 136 9.96 1.74 2.12
N CYS A 137 9.34 0.58 2.26
CA CYS A 137 8.21 0.14 1.45
C CYS A 137 6.89 0.33 2.21
N GLY A 138 5.89 0.90 1.54
CA GLY A 138 4.56 1.13 2.10
C GLY A 138 4.54 2.13 3.27
N LYS A 139 3.37 2.26 3.89
CA LYS A 139 3.17 3.15 5.05
C LYS A 139 3.74 2.56 6.36
N LYS A 140 3.87 1.24 6.43
CA LYS A 140 4.25 0.48 7.64
C LYS A 140 5.68 -0.04 7.63
N GLY A 141 6.34 -0.07 6.47
CA GLY A 141 7.71 -0.56 6.34
C GLY A 141 8.71 0.37 7.05
N THR A 142 9.61 -0.24 7.79
CA THR A 142 10.67 0.46 8.53
C THR A 142 12.04 0.14 7.98
N ARG A 143 12.18 -1.01 7.31
CA ARG A 143 13.44 -1.55 6.81
C ARG A 143 13.82 -0.94 5.46
N PHE A 144 15.10 -0.72 5.28
CA PHE A 144 15.70 -0.29 4.00
C PHE A 144 17.22 -0.52 4.03
N ILE A 145 17.83 -0.57 2.87
CA ILE A 145 19.29 -0.63 2.74
C ILE A 145 19.85 0.76 3.05
N ARG A 146 20.67 0.85 4.10
CA ARG A 146 21.22 2.14 4.55
C ARG A 146 22.09 2.80 3.48
N PRO A 147 22.10 4.15 3.39
CA PRO A 147 22.91 4.90 2.42
C PRO A 147 24.38 4.48 2.37
N LEU A 148 25.02 4.31 3.53
CA LEU A 148 26.40 3.88 3.64
C LEU A 148 26.67 2.51 3.00
N ALA A 149 25.70 1.59 3.02
CA ALA A 149 25.83 0.28 2.37
C ALA A 149 25.92 0.42 0.83
N HIS A 150 25.16 1.36 0.24
CA HIS A 150 25.26 1.67 -1.19
C HIS A 150 26.63 2.27 -1.53
N ILE A 151 27.16 3.18 -0.71
CA ILE A 151 28.48 3.80 -0.89
C ILE A 151 29.57 2.71 -0.83
N LYS A 152 29.53 1.85 0.18
CA LYS A 152 30.50 0.75 0.35
C LYS A 152 30.47 -0.21 -0.82
N MET A 153 29.30 -0.54 -1.36
CA MET A 153 29.17 -1.40 -2.54
C MET A 153 29.83 -0.75 -3.77
N MET A 154 29.57 0.54 -4.00
CA MET A 154 30.16 1.27 -5.11
C MET A 154 31.68 1.37 -4.97
N ALA A 155 32.19 1.71 -3.79
CA ALA A 155 33.61 1.79 -3.51
C ALA A 155 34.32 0.45 -3.74
N SER A 156 33.68 -0.66 -3.36
CA SER A 156 34.22 -2.02 -3.57
C SER A 156 34.22 -2.43 -5.04
N ALA A 157 33.28 -1.97 -5.84
CA ALA A 157 33.19 -2.31 -7.26
C ALA A 157 34.11 -1.45 -8.14
N GLN A 158 34.36 -0.19 -7.77
CA GLN A 158 35.10 0.79 -8.58
C GLN A 158 36.49 0.30 -9.06
N PRO A 159 37.32 -0.38 -8.24
CA PRO A 159 38.63 -0.84 -8.70
C PRO A 159 38.61 -1.86 -9.87
N PHE A 160 37.46 -2.50 -10.07
CA PHE A 160 37.30 -3.54 -11.11
C PHE A 160 36.57 -3.04 -12.34
N ILE A 161 36.26 -1.76 -12.41
CA ILE A 161 35.47 -1.14 -13.50
C ILE A 161 36.36 -0.10 -14.20
N SER A 162 36.52 -0.22 -15.50
CA SER A 162 37.40 0.65 -16.31
C SER A 162 36.84 2.08 -16.53
N GLY A 163 35.54 2.27 -16.29
CA GLY A 163 34.87 3.56 -16.44
C GLY A 163 34.41 4.13 -15.09
N ALA A 164 33.95 5.37 -15.10
CA ALA A 164 33.29 5.97 -13.95
C ALA A 164 31.94 5.28 -13.68
N ILE A 165 31.61 5.08 -12.42
CA ILE A 165 30.32 4.58 -11.99
C ILE A 165 29.63 5.64 -11.13
N SER A 166 28.29 5.71 -11.22
CA SER A 166 27.50 6.62 -10.41
C SER A 166 26.27 5.90 -9.85
N LYS A 167 25.81 6.36 -8.69
CA LYS A 167 24.59 5.89 -8.08
C LYS A 167 23.91 7.01 -7.30
N THR A 168 22.64 7.23 -7.58
CA THR A 168 21.80 8.08 -6.73
C THR A 168 21.49 7.34 -5.44
N ILE A 169 21.72 8.01 -4.30
CA ILE A 169 21.39 7.52 -2.98
C ILE A 169 20.29 8.41 -2.41
N ASN A 170 19.14 7.82 -2.14
CA ASN A 170 18.03 8.52 -1.51
C ASN A 170 18.22 8.48 0.00
N LEU A 171 18.16 9.65 0.62
CA LEU A 171 18.14 9.80 2.06
C LEU A 171 16.70 9.89 2.56
N PRO A 172 16.40 9.44 3.80
CA PRO A 172 15.09 9.68 4.42
C PRO A 172 14.77 11.17 4.47
N GLY A 173 13.48 11.54 4.39
CA GLY A 173 13.05 12.95 4.40
C GLY A 173 13.41 13.72 5.68
N ASN A 174 13.78 13.02 6.74
CA ASN A 174 14.26 13.59 8.01
C ASN A 174 15.78 13.53 8.17
N ALA A 175 16.54 13.22 7.09
CA ALA A 175 17.99 13.19 7.14
C ALA A 175 18.57 14.61 7.36
N GLY A 176 19.55 14.71 8.24
CA GLY A 176 20.28 15.92 8.54
C GLY A 176 21.65 15.98 7.87
N VAL A 177 22.37 17.08 8.09
CA VAL A 177 23.72 17.29 7.52
C VAL A 177 24.70 16.23 7.99
N GLU A 178 24.54 15.71 9.21
CA GLU A 178 25.44 14.69 9.78
C GLU A 178 25.31 13.36 9.05
N ASP A 179 24.09 13.01 8.56
CA ASP A 179 23.87 11.78 7.77
C ASP A 179 24.57 11.79 6.40
N ILE A 180 25.09 12.96 5.98
CA ILE A 180 25.82 13.16 4.72
C ILE A 180 27.31 13.15 4.92
N LYS A 181 27.81 13.42 6.16
CA LYS A 181 29.22 13.51 6.47
C LYS A 181 29.89 12.16 6.72
N ASP A 182 29.11 11.11 7.07
CA ASP A 182 29.56 9.74 7.28
C ASP A 182 29.81 9.01 5.95
#